data_3646714a85bdd9c426bb3698f6ee73fe
#
_entry.id   3646714a85bdd9c426bb3698f6ee73fe
#
_cell.length_a   1.000
_cell.length_b   1.000
_cell.length_c   1.000
_cell.angle_alpha   90.00
_cell.angle_beta   90.00
_cell.angle_gamma   90.00
#
_symmetry.space_group_name_H-M   'P 1'
#
loop_
_entity.id
_entity.type
_entity.pdbx_description
1 polymer ?
#
loop_
_entity_poly.entity_id
_entity_poly.type
_entity_poly.pdbx_seq_one_letter_code
_entity_poly.pdbx_strand_id
1 'polypeptide(L)'
;MASCQSTPHRGRSRPRKANCDGHFTNHGAQRPADFQTYHRVLNRAVWSPLNASRLLLRLLVAVLIPEEVIVLGLDDTIERRRGKQIKARGIYRDPVRSSHSHFVKVSGLRWLSCMLLTPIAWAHRVWALPFLTVLCPSERFYEQRGRRHQSLTERAWQMMQLVRRWLPRHDLAFVADSSFAALELLDQVQRLPRTSLITRLRLDAALYDPVPPREPGTPGRPRLKGKRRPTLEAVLADDDTEWTTLTIDQWYSEGPREVEVATDTAVWYHTGKAPVAIRWVLIRDPQERFKPQALLSTNLDHTSEHILTWFVRRWTMEVTFEEARAHLGMETQRQWNDHAIARSTPALLSLFSIITLTAHLLIEKGASAVRSTAWYAKTQPTFSDAIALVRRHLWDHIHFSTSQQETDIVKIPRALFERLMDVISYAA
;
A
#
# COMPACT_ATOMS: atom_id res chain seq x y z
N MET A 1 49.86 -11.51 -23.98
CA MET A 1 49.55 -12.61 -23.03
C MET A 1 48.97 -11.98 -21.78
N ALA A 2 47.67 -11.95 -21.67
CA ALA A 2 46.93 -11.53 -20.47
C ALA A 2 45.70 -12.44 -20.37
N SER A 3 45.69 -13.28 -19.37
CA SER A 3 44.68 -14.29 -19.11
C SER A 3 43.40 -13.65 -18.59
N CYS A 4 42.30 -13.85 -19.28
CA CYS A 4 40.93 -13.60 -18.80
C CYS A 4 40.55 -14.68 -17.79
N GLN A 5 40.41 -14.32 -16.52
CA GLN A 5 39.75 -15.15 -15.53
C GLN A 5 38.24 -14.85 -15.57
N SER A 6 37.46 -15.82 -16.01
CA SER A 6 36.01 -15.82 -15.99
C SER A 6 35.50 -16.13 -14.58
N THR A 7 34.81 -15.20 -13.96
CA THR A 7 34.04 -15.39 -12.73
C THR A 7 32.74 -16.20 -13.03
N PRO A 8 32.42 -17.21 -12.21
CA PRO A 8 31.20 -17.98 -12.43
C PRO A 8 29.98 -17.18 -12.04
N HIS A 9 29.07 -16.97 -12.99
CA HIS A 9 27.70 -16.51 -12.76
C HIS A 9 26.98 -17.47 -11.80
N ARG A 10 26.73 -17.02 -10.58
CA ARG A 10 25.75 -17.67 -9.71
C ARG A 10 24.38 -17.62 -10.40
N GLY A 11 23.93 -18.77 -10.86
CA GLY A 11 22.61 -18.95 -11.40
C GLY A 11 21.55 -18.60 -10.34
N ARG A 12 20.84 -17.50 -10.55
CA ARG A 12 19.58 -17.23 -9.83
C ARG A 12 18.63 -18.36 -10.19
N SER A 13 18.38 -19.25 -9.24
CA SER A 13 17.30 -20.21 -9.33
C SER A 13 16.00 -19.46 -9.63
N ARG A 14 15.40 -19.74 -10.79
CA ARG A 14 14.06 -19.22 -11.12
C ARG A 14 13.09 -19.68 -10.02
N PRO A 15 12.27 -18.79 -9.44
CA PRO A 15 11.26 -19.22 -8.50
C PRO A 15 10.38 -20.27 -9.19
N ARG A 16 10.21 -21.43 -8.55
CA ARG A 16 9.31 -22.47 -9.02
C ARG A 16 7.93 -21.86 -9.21
N LYS A 17 7.34 -22.07 -10.38
CA LYS A 17 5.95 -21.66 -10.68
C LYS A 17 5.05 -22.33 -9.64
N ALA A 18 4.57 -21.55 -8.65
CA ALA A 18 3.50 -22.03 -7.80
C ALA A 18 2.27 -22.29 -8.68
N ASN A 19 1.87 -23.53 -8.82
CA ASN A 19 0.60 -23.86 -9.44
C ASN A 19 -0.51 -23.41 -8.50
N CYS A 20 -1.59 -22.85 -9.01
CA CYS A 20 -2.80 -22.59 -8.21
C CYS A 20 -3.25 -23.85 -7.47
N ASP A 21 -2.93 -25.01 -7.99
CA ASP A 21 -3.21 -26.32 -7.40
C ASP A 21 -2.39 -26.60 -6.13
N GLY A 22 -1.15 -26.08 -6.03
CA GLY A 22 -0.27 -26.31 -4.87
C GLY A 22 -0.72 -25.58 -3.61
N HIS A 23 -1.39 -24.44 -3.73
CA HIS A 23 -1.90 -23.70 -2.57
C HIS A 23 -3.16 -24.33 -1.95
N PHE A 24 -3.96 -25.04 -2.74
CA PHE A 24 -5.19 -25.68 -2.26
C PHE A 24 -4.97 -27.14 -1.76
N THR A 25 -3.96 -27.82 -2.29
CA THR A 25 -3.63 -29.20 -1.84
C THR A 25 -3.04 -29.23 -0.43
N ASN A 26 -2.42 -28.14 0.04
CA ASN A 26 -1.87 -28.05 1.40
C ASN A 26 -2.93 -27.78 2.48
N HIS A 27 -4.20 -27.53 2.12
CA HIS A 27 -5.27 -27.23 3.07
C HIS A 27 -6.21 -28.40 3.39
N GLY A 28 -5.79 -29.64 3.17
CA GLY A 28 -6.61 -30.80 3.53
C GLY A 28 -7.95 -30.90 2.80
N ALA A 29 -8.13 -30.21 1.66
CA ALA A 29 -9.28 -30.38 0.78
C ALA A 29 -9.22 -31.76 0.15
N GLN A 30 -9.83 -32.73 0.82
CA GLN A 30 -9.70 -34.17 0.54
C GLN A 30 -10.44 -34.65 -0.72
N ARG A 31 -11.11 -33.77 -1.49
CA ARG A 31 -11.86 -34.18 -2.69
C ARG A 31 -11.69 -33.21 -3.88
N PRO A 32 -11.51 -33.73 -5.11
CA PRO A 32 -11.47 -32.90 -6.34
C PRO A 32 -12.71 -32.01 -6.53
N ALA A 33 -13.86 -32.38 -5.94
CA ALA A 33 -15.09 -31.60 -5.97
C ALA A 33 -14.98 -30.23 -5.24
N ASP A 34 -14.15 -30.15 -4.20
CA ASP A 34 -14.03 -28.92 -3.38
C ASP A 34 -13.24 -27.83 -4.07
N PHE A 35 -12.27 -28.18 -4.91
CA PHE A 35 -11.48 -27.22 -5.70
C PHE A 35 -12.36 -26.34 -6.61
N GLN A 36 -13.34 -26.91 -7.27
CA GLN A 36 -14.28 -26.14 -8.12
C GLN A 36 -15.12 -25.16 -7.30
N THR A 37 -15.42 -25.46 -6.05
CA THR A 37 -16.22 -24.61 -5.17
C THR A 37 -15.48 -23.31 -4.87
N TYR A 38 -14.18 -23.35 -4.57
CA TYR A 38 -13.36 -22.15 -4.36
C TYR A 38 -13.29 -21.26 -5.62
N HIS A 39 -13.12 -21.85 -6.79
CA HIS A 39 -13.16 -21.10 -8.05
C HIS A 39 -14.52 -20.45 -8.31
N ARG A 40 -15.63 -21.12 -7.93
CA ARG A 40 -16.99 -20.58 -8.08
C ARG A 40 -17.21 -19.34 -7.20
N VAL A 41 -16.61 -19.27 -6.02
CA VAL A 41 -16.68 -18.07 -5.16
C VAL A 41 -16.14 -16.84 -5.87
N LEU A 42 -15.02 -16.97 -6.60
CA LEU A 42 -14.42 -15.83 -7.31
C LEU A 42 -15.15 -15.48 -8.61
N ASN A 43 -15.65 -16.47 -9.39
CA ASN A 43 -16.16 -16.21 -10.74
C ASN A 43 -17.68 -16.21 -10.87
N ARG A 44 -18.46 -16.87 -9.98
CA ARG A 44 -19.91 -17.05 -10.13
C ARG A 44 -20.72 -16.60 -8.92
N ALA A 45 -20.22 -16.77 -7.69
CA ALA A 45 -20.98 -16.46 -6.50
C ALA A 45 -21.37 -14.97 -6.44
N VAL A 46 -22.57 -14.70 -5.94
CA VAL A 46 -23.10 -13.34 -5.77
C VAL A 46 -22.70 -12.82 -4.40
N TRP A 47 -21.71 -11.93 -4.38
CA TRP A 47 -21.27 -11.19 -3.18
C TRP A 47 -20.68 -9.85 -3.58
N SER A 48 -20.68 -8.89 -2.64
CA SER A 48 -20.19 -7.55 -2.87
C SER A 48 -18.75 -7.38 -2.37
N PRO A 49 -17.75 -7.25 -3.25
CA PRO A 49 -16.36 -6.94 -2.84
C PRO A 49 -16.27 -5.64 -2.02
N LEU A 50 -17.07 -4.63 -2.34
CA LEU A 50 -17.09 -3.37 -1.58
C LEU A 50 -17.60 -3.53 -0.14
N ASN A 51 -18.60 -4.39 0.08
CA ASN A 51 -19.08 -4.69 1.43
C ASN A 51 -18.02 -5.48 2.22
N ALA A 52 -17.33 -6.42 1.59
CA ALA A 52 -16.21 -7.14 2.20
C ALA A 52 -15.07 -6.17 2.59
N SER A 53 -14.69 -5.26 1.68
CA SER A 53 -13.71 -4.21 1.94
C SER A 53 -14.11 -3.31 3.11
N ARG A 54 -15.38 -2.90 3.17
CA ARG A 54 -15.91 -2.09 4.28
C ARG A 54 -15.84 -2.81 5.62
N LEU A 55 -16.22 -4.08 5.65
CA LEU A 55 -16.16 -4.90 6.87
C LEU A 55 -14.71 -5.08 7.32
N LEU A 56 -13.80 -5.40 6.40
CA LEU A 56 -12.39 -5.54 6.70
C LEU A 56 -11.81 -4.26 7.27
N LEU A 57 -12.04 -3.10 6.64
CA LEU A 57 -11.57 -1.80 7.16
C LEU A 57 -12.08 -1.55 8.59
N ARG A 58 -13.38 -1.80 8.86
CA ARG A 58 -13.94 -1.62 10.20
C ARG A 58 -13.30 -2.54 11.24
N LEU A 59 -13.03 -3.79 10.89
CA LEU A 59 -12.32 -4.72 11.77
C LEU A 59 -10.90 -4.27 12.04
N LEU A 60 -10.16 -3.84 11.01
CA LEU A 60 -8.79 -3.34 11.16
C LEU A 60 -8.75 -2.11 12.07
N VAL A 61 -9.64 -1.15 11.85
CA VAL A 61 -9.72 0.06 12.68
C VAL A 61 -10.10 -0.27 14.11
N ALA A 62 -11.10 -1.13 14.32
CA ALA A 62 -11.56 -1.48 15.66
C ALA A 62 -10.50 -2.19 16.51
N VAL A 63 -9.61 -2.96 15.89
CA VAL A 63 -8.61 -3.77 16.61
C VAL A 63 -7.25 -3.08 16.69
N LEU A 64 -6.84 -2.36 15.63
CA LEU A 64 -5.46 -1.89 15.51
C LEU A 64 -5.28 -0.38 15.71
N ILE A 65 -6.37 0.40 15.70
CA ILE A 65 -6.27 1.86 15.80
C ILE A 65 -6.88 2.36 17.10
N PRO A 66 -6.04 2.71 18.09
CA PRO A 66 -6.50 3.42 19.29
C PRO A 66 -6.62 4.94 19.09
N GLU A 67 -6.07 5.49 18.00
CA GLU A 67 -5.87 6.91 17.77
C GLU A 67 -7.03 7.58 17.04
N GLU A 68 -7.11 8.93 17.13
CA GLU A 68 -8.16 9.73 16.51
C GLU A 68 -7.99 9.85 14.98
N VAL A 69 -6.75 9.91 14.47
CA VAL A 69 -6.42 10.06 13.05
C VAL A 69 -6.07 8.73 12.41
N ILE A 70 -6.78 8.39 11.35
CA ILE A 70 -6.52 7.18 10.56
C ILE A 70 -5.65 7.55 9.36
N VAL A 71 -4.43 7.00 9.31
CA VAL A 71 -3.50 7.19 8.19
C VAL A 71 -3.72 6.11 7.14
N LEU A 72 -3.98 6.53 5.90
CA LEU A 72 -4.33 5.67 4.79
C LEU A 72 -3.38 5.92 3.61
N GLY A 73 -2.76 4.87 3.08
CA GLY A 73 -1.93 4.95 1.91
C GLY A 73 -2.72 4.70 0.61
N LEU A 74 -2.41 5.46 -0.44
CA LEU A 74 -2.86 5.21 -1.81
C LEU A 74 -1.65 4.97 -2.69
N ASP A 75 -1.61 3.80 -3.34
CA ASP A 75 -0.54 3.48 -4.28
C ASP A 75 -1.05 2.52 -5.35
N ASP A 76 -0.41 2.54 -6.53
CA ASP A 76 -0.77 1.65 -7.60
C ASP A 76 0.34 0.62 -7.91
N THR A 77 -0.08 -0.53 -8.37
CA THR A 77 0.84 -1.60 -8.76
C THR A 77 0.40 -2.27 -10.05
N ILE A 78 1.37 -2.83 -10.77
CA ILE A 78 1.13 -3.58 -11.98
C ILE A 78 1.30 -5.06 -11.69
N GLU A 79 0.21 -5.81 -11.82
CA GLU A 79 0.21 -7.27 -11.84
C GLU A 79 0.57 -7.74 -13.25
N ARG A 80 1.71 -8.41 -13.42
CA ARG A 80 2.19 -8.87 -14.73
C ARG A 80 1.32 -10.00 -15.26
N ARG A 81 0.65 -9.76 -16.39
CA ARG A 81 -0.26 -10.73 -17.03
C ARG A 81 -0.05 -10.74 -18.55
N ARG A 82 0.00 -11.93 -19.13
CA ARG A 82 0.25 -12.11 -20.59
C ARG A 82 -0.88 -12.77 -21.36
N GLY A 83 -1.95 -13.22 -20.70
CA GLY A 83 -3.07 -13.93 -21.32
C GLY A 83 -3.79 -13.09 -22.38
N LYS A 84 -3.96 -13.62 -23.59
CA LYS A 84 -4.62 -12.92 -24.71
C LYS A 84 -6.11 -12.67 -24.46
N GLN A 85 -6.77 -13.50 -23.65
CA GLN A 85 -8.20 -13.41 -23.33
C GLN A 85 -8.51 -12.38 -22.22
N ILE A 86 -7.50 -11.81 -21.57
CA ILE A 86 -7.68 -10.81 -20.50
C ILE A 86 -8.00 -9.47 -21.15
N LYS A 87 -9.27 -9.07 -21.14
CA LYS A 87 -9.76 -7.85 -21.82
C LYS A 87 -9.20 -6.56 -21.20
N ALA A 88 -9.07 -6.51 -19.87
CA ALA A 88 -8.58 -5.35 -19.14
C ALA A 88 -7.06 -5.19 -19.15
N ARG A 89 -6.34 -6.07 -19.82
CA ARG A 89 -4.89 -6.03 -19.93
C ARG A 89 -4.42 -4.79 -20.69
N GLY A 90 -3.51 -4.05 -20.08
CA GLY A 90 -2.85 -2.89 -20.68
C GLY A 90 -1.34 -3.12 -20.88
N ILE A 91 -0.70 -2.12 -21.45
CA ILE A 91 0.76 -2.01 -21.55
C ILE A 91 1.15 -0.78 -20.72
N TYR A 92 2.01 -0.97 -19.76
CA TYR A 92 2.44 0.06 -18.80
C TYR A 92 3.96 0.16 -18.76
N ARG A 93 4.46 1.25 -18.18
CA ARG A 93 5.88 1.37 -17.84
C ARG A 93 6.18 0.45 -16.66
N ASP A 94 7.20 -0.39 -16.75
CA ASP A 94 7.68 -1.19 -15.62
C ASP A 94 8.46 -0.28 -14.65
N PRO A 95 7.98 -0.05 -13.43
CA PRO A 95 8.63 0.87 -12.50
C PRO A 95 9.98 0.35 -11.99
N VAL A 96 10.18 -0.97 -11.96
CA VAL A 96 11.39 -1.62 -11.45
C VAL A 96 12.50 -1.67 -12.51
N ARG A 97 12.13 -1.87 -13.79
CA ARG A 97 13.08 -2.07 -14.88
C ARG A 97 13.35 -0.83 -15.72
N SER A 98 12.52 0.22 -15.58
CA SER A 98 12.69 1.46 -16.31
C SER A 98 13.56 2.43 -15.53
N SER A 99 14.45 3.15 -16.23
CA SER A 99 15.20 4.29 -15.71
C SER A 99 14.76 5.59 -16.40
N HIS A 100 15.39 6.70 -16.07
CA HIS A 100 15.13 7.98 -16.77
C HIS A 100 15.38 7.89 -18.27
N SER A 101 16.40 7.14 -18.69
CA SER A 101 16.82 6.99 -20.08
C SER A 101 16.30 5.72 -20.77
N HIS A 102 15.77 4.74 -20.02
CA HIS A 102 15.34 3.46 -20.57
C HIS A 102 13.91 3.09 -20.14
N PHE A 103 13.01 3.05 -21.12
CA PHE A 103 11.60 2.75 -20.91
C PHE A 103 11.31 1.27 -21.20
N VAL A 104 11.05 0.48 -20.17
CA VAL A 104 10.65 -0.91 -20.31
C VAL A 104 9.13 -1.02 -20.23
N LYS A 105 8.53 -1.60 -21.27
CA LYS A 105 7.08 -1.88 -21.31
C LYS A 105 6.77 -3.22 -20.64
N VAL A 106 5.73 -3.24 -19.81
CA VAL A 106 5.19 -4.46 -19.20
C VAL A 106 3.72 -4.61 -19.53
N SER A 107 3.32 -5.84 -19.87
CA SER A 107 1.91 -6.19 -20.06
C SER A 107 1.31 -6.66 -18.75
N GLY A 108 0.17 -6.10 -18.35
CA GLY A 108 -0.44 -6.45 -17.08
C GLY A 108 -1.79 -5.79 -16.79
N LEU A 109 -2.18 -5.90 -15.55
CA LEU A 109 -3.35 -5.25 -14.96
C LEU A 109 -2.85 -4.21 -13.95
N ARG A 110 -3.37 -3.00 -14.02
CA ARG A 110 -3.04 -1.92 -13.08
C ARG A 110 -4.07 -1.87 -11.97
N TRP A 111 -3.59 -1.93 -10.74
CA TRP A 111 -4.40 -1.92 -9.53
C TRP A 111 -4.08 -0.70 -8.69
N LEU A 112 -5.10 0.01 -8.24
CA LEU A 112 -4.99 1.04 -7.22
C LEU A 112 -5.46 0.46 -5.90
N SER A 113 -4.63 0.54 -4.86
CA SER A 113 -4.91 -0.01 -3.53
C SER A 113 -4.95 1.09 -2.49
N CYS A 114 -5.94 1.02 -1.61
CA CYS A 114 -6.00 1.79 -0.37
C CYS A 114 -5.69 0.87 0.80
N MET A 115 -4.70 1.25 1.61
CA MET A 115 -4.17 0.47 2.71
C MET A 115 -4.19 1.27 4.01
N LEU A 116 -4.49 0.64 5.12
CA LEU A 116 -4.33 1.22 6.46
C LEU A 116 -2.85 1.17 6.84
N LEU A 117 -2.25 2.32 7.15
CA LEU A 117 -0.86 2.43 7.57
C LEU A 117 -0.79 2.53 9.09
N THR A 118 -0.53 1.41 9.77
CA THR A 118 -0.60 1.36 11.24
C THR A 118 0.61 0.65 11.85
N PRO A 119 1.08 1.12 13.00
CA PRO A 119 2.05 0.37 13.79
C PRO A 119 1.48 -0.99 14.19
N ILE A 120 2.26 -2.04 13.98
CA ILE A 120 1.96 -3.38 14.45
C ILE A 120 2.83 -3.65 15.67
N ALA A 121 2.24 -3.61 16.86
CA ALA A 121 2.97 -3.65 18.13
C ALA A 121 3.94 -4.83 18.23
N TRP A 122 3.49 -6.05 17.90
CA TRP A 122 4.31 -7.26 17.95
C TRP A 122 5.40 -7.34 16.86
N ALA A 123 5.30 -6.52 15.80
CA ALA A 123 6.30 -6.44 14.74
C ALA A 123 7.25 -5.24 14.91
N HIS A 124 7.00 -4.35 15.88
CA HIS A 124 7.76 -3.14 16.18
C HIS A 124 7.98 -2.22 14.96
N ARG A 125 7.03 -2.21 14.03
CA ARG A 125 7.09 -1.38 12.81
C ARG A 125 5.71 -1.15 12.20
N VAL A 126 5.62 -0.16 11.32
CA VAL A 126 4.40 0.13 10.56
C VAL A 126 4.24 -0.90 9.44
N TRP A 127 3.02 -1.41 9.27
CA TRP A 127 2.61 -2.21 8.12
C TRP A 127 1.49 -1.51 7.36
N ALA A 128 1.48 -1.71 6.04
CA ALA A 128 0.38 -1.29 5.18
C ALA A 128 -0.59 -2.45 4.98
N LEU A 129 -1.83 -2.28 5.44
CA LEU A 129 -2.85 -3.33 5.45
C LEU A 129 -3.90 -3.05 4.36
N PRO A 130 -3.86 -3.76 3.20
CA PRO A 130 -4.80 -3.55 2.11
C PRO A 130 -6.22 -3.95 2.50
N PHE A 131 -7.18 -3.07 2.21
CA PHE A 131 -8.60 -3.37 2.43
C PHE A 131 -9.48 -3.05 1.23
N LEU A 132 -9.04 -2.15 0.34
CA LEU A 132 -9.77 -1.76 -0.86
C LEU A 132 -8.80 -1.66 -2.04
N THR A 133 -8.99 -2.53 -3.03
CA THR A 133 -8.17 -2.54 -4.25
C THR A 133 -9.07 -2.57 -5.46
N VAL A 134 -8.83 -1.70 -6.43
CA VAL A 134 -9.65 -1.56 -7.64
C VAL A 134 -8.83 -1.67 -8.91
N LEU A 135 -9.40 -2.29 -9.92
CA LEU A 135 -8.79 -2.39 -11.25
C LEU A 135 -8.88 -1.04 -11.97
N CYS A 136 -7.76 -0.59 -12.51
CA CYS A 136 -7.61 0.64 -13.29
C CYS A 136 -7.18 0.31 -14.72
N PRO A 137 -8.11 -0.09 -15.61
CA PRO A 137 -7.78 -0.44 -16.99
C PRO A 137 -7.22 0.76 -17.76
N SER A 138 -6.47 0.49 -18.83
CA SER A 138 -5.94 1.53 -19.72
C SER A 138 -7.05 2.23 -20.51
N GLU A 139 -6.75 3.42 -21.04
CA GLU A 139 -7.64 4.20 -21.89
C GLU A 139 -8.21 3.38 -23.05
N ARG A 140 -7.35 2.62 -23.76
CA ARG A 140 -7.74 1.71 -24.83
C ARG A 140 -8.85 0.72 -24.45
N PHE A 141 -8.86 0.23 -23.21
CA PHE A 141 -9.92 -0.65 -22.72
C PHE A 141 -11.28 0.05 -22.68
N TYR A 142 -11.30 1.31 -22.32
CA TYR A 142 -12.54 2.12 -22.26
C TYR A 142 -13.00 2.53 -23.64
N GLU A 143 -12.09 2.94 -24.52
CA GLU A 143 -12.37 3.27 -25.93
C GLU A 143 -13.06 2.11 -26.66
N GLN A 144 -12.53 0.88 -26.50
CA GLN A 144 -13.11 -0.34 -27.09
C GLN A 144 -14.54 -0.65 -26.61
N ARG A 145 -14.99 0.00 -25.55
CA ARG A 145 -16.33 -0.15 -24.96
C ARG A 145 -17.21 1.10 -25.09
N GLY A 146 -16.74 2.10 -25.78
CA GLY A 146 -17.45 3.40 -25.89
C GLY A 146 -17.67 4.06 -24.52
N ARG A 147 -16.77 3.88 -23.55
CA ARG A 147 -16.87 4.44 -22.21
C ARG A 147 -15.77 5.45 -21.97
N ARG A 148 -16.06 6.48 -21.17
CA ARG A 148 -15.06 7.45 -20.73
C ARG A 148 -13.98 6.76 -19.87
N HIS A 149 -12.71 7.02 -20.16
CA HIS A 149 -11.59 6.63 -19.33
C HIS A 149 -11.66 7.31 -17.96
N GLN A 150 -11.31 6.59 -16.92
CA GLN A 150 -11.16 7.11 -15.57
C GLN A 150 -9.69 7.05 -15.18
N SER A 151 -9.12 8.23 -14.92
CA SER A 151 -7.72 8.36 -14.49
C SER A 151 -7.50 7.76 -13.09
N LEU A 152 -6.22 7.56 -12.71
CA LEU A 152 -5.88 7.13 -11.35
C LEU A 152 -6.36 8.12 -10.28
N THR A 153 -6.24 9.41 -10.54
CA THR A 153 -6.70 10.47 -9.61
C THR A 153 -8.21 10.46 -9.45
N GLU A 154 -8.99 10.24 -10.52
CA GLU A 154 -10.44 10.07 -10.44
C GLU A 154 -10.82 8.80 -9.64
N ARG A 155 -10.07 7.71 -9.82
CA ARG A 155 -10.27 6.48 -9.02
C ARG A 155 -9.91 6.69 -7.56
N ALA A 156 -8.81 7.36 -7.27
CA ALA A 156 -8.41 7.72 -5.92
C ALA A 156 -9.49 8.56 -5.23
N TRP A 157 -10.03 9.57 -5.92
CA TRP A 157 -11.15 10.36 -5.42
C TRP A 157 -12.38 9.51 -5.07
N GLN A 158 -12.78 8.58 -5.94
CA GLN A 158 -13.89 7.66 -5.67
C GLN A 158 -13.63 6.80 -4.43
N MET A 159 -12.39 6.32 -4.26
CA MET A 159 -11.99 5.54 -3.09
C MET A 159 -12.01 6.38 -1.80
N MET A 160 -11.48 7.59 -1.82
CA MET A 160 -11.52 8.52 -0.68
C MET A 160 -12.96 8.82 -0.23
N GLN A 161 -13.87 9.08 -1.18
CA GLN A 161 -15.29 9.28 -0.89
C GLN A 161 -15.95 8.04 -0.27
N LEU A 162 -15.61 6.84 -0.75
CA LEU A 162 -16.10 5.58 -0.18
C LEU A 162 -15.63 5.40 1.26
N VAL A 163 -14.33 5.57 1.49
CA VAL A 163 -13.73 5.43 2.82
C VAL A 163 -14.30 6.46 3.78
N ARG A 164 -14.47 7.72 3.35
CA ARG A 164 -15.10 8.78 4.16
C ARG A 164 -16.51 8.38 4.60
N ARG A 165 -17.30 7.78 3.71
CA ARG A 165 -18.65 7.28 4.05
C ARG A 165 -18.63 6.08 5.01
N TRP A 166 -17.57 5.25 4.94
CA TRP A 166 -17.43 4.09 5.83
C TRP A 166 -16.98 4.47 7.24
N LEU A 167 -16.21 5.55 7.37
CA LEU A 167 -15.63 6.05 8.62
C LEU A 167 -16.03 7.52 8.90
N PRO A 168 -17.35 7.83 9.08
CA PRO A 168 -17.83 9.22 9.12
C PRO A 168 -17.36 10.02 10.33
N ARG A 169 -16.87 9.39 11.39
CA ARG A 169 -16.51 10.04 12.66
C ARG A 169 -15.01 10.29 12.82
N HIS A 170 -14.15 9.64 12.03
CA HIS A 170 -12.69 9.69 12.17
C HIS A 170 -12.09 10.79 11.31
N ASP A 171 -10.96 11.32 11.70
CA ASP A 171 -10.12 12.13 10.84
C ASP A 171 -9.28 11.21 9.94
N LEU A 172 -9.27 11.50 8.64
CA LEU A 172 -8.60 10.68 7.64
C LEU A 172 -7.44 11.46 7.01
N ALA A 173 -6.21 10.95 7.15
CA ALA A 173 -5.04 11.45 6.47
C ALA A 173 -4.64 10.46 5.37
N PHE A 174 -4.89 10.80 4.11
CA PHE A 174 -4.40 10.00 2.98
C PHE A 174 -2.97 10.41 2.63
N VAL A 175 -2.13 9.44 2.34
CA VAL A 175 -0.76 9.66 1.84
C VAL A 175 -0.60 8.96 0.49
N ALA A 176 0.00 9.68 -0.47
CA ALA A 176 0.17 9.18 -1.83
C ALA A 176 1.46 9.70 -2.45
N ASP A 177 1.90 9.11 -3.55
CA ASP A 177 3.07 9.56 -4.29
C ASP A 177 2.78 10.84 -5.12
N SER A 178 3.78 11.34 -5.84
CA SER A 178 3.68 12.55 -6.66
C SER A 178 2.67 12.45 -7.80
N SER A 179 2.26 11.27 -8.23
CA SER A 179 1.27 11.08 -9.30
C SER A 179 -0.14 11.56 -8.89
N PHE A 180 -0.38 11.66 -7.58
CA PHE A 180 -1.61 12.15 -6.99
C PHE A 180 -1.56 13.65 -6.63
N ALA A 181 -0.45 14.33 -6.88
CA ALA A 181 -0.31 15.77 -6.70
C ALA A 181 -1.00 16.55 -7.84
N ALA A 182 -2.31 16.38 -7.99
CA ALA A 182 -3.13 17.03 -9.00
C ALA A 182 -4.08 18.03 -8.36
N LEU A 183 -4.06 19.29 -8.82
CA LEU A 183 -4.87 20.38 -8.24
C LEU A 183 -6.36 20.05 -8.16
N GLU A 184 -6.90 19.33 -9.16
CA GLU A 184 -8.30 18.91 -9.16
C GLU A 184 -8.61 17.93 -8.01
N LEU A 185 -7.72 16.97 -7.78
CA LEU A 185 -7.88 16.02 -6.67
C LEU A 185 -7.76 16.73 -5.32
N LEU A 186 -6.77 17.61 -5.18
CA LEU A 186 -6.53 18.36 -3.95
C LEU A 186 -7.71 19.30 -3.62
N ASP A 187 -8.24 20.02 -4.61
CA ASP A 187 -9.44 20.86 -4.46
C ASP A 187 -10.66 20.04 -4.03
N GLN A 188 -10.85 18.85 -4.61
CA GLN A 188 -11.93 17.95 -4.21
C GLN A 188 -11.77 17.45 -2.78
N VAL A 189 -10.54 17.08 -2.37
CA VAL A 189 -10.25 16.59 -1.02
C VAL A 189 -10.49 17.67 0.03
N GLN A 190 -10.12 18.94 -0.22
CA GLN A 190 -10.40 20.04 0.71
C GLN A 190 -11.88 20.25 0.98
N ARG A 191 -12.76 19.86 0.06
CA ARG A 191 -14.22 19.92 0.24
C ARG A 191 -14.79 18.72 1.00
N LEU A 192 -13.98 17.69 1.24
CA LEU A 192 -14.41 16.49 1.93
C LEU A 192 -14.12 16.65 3.44
N PRO A 193 -15.16 16.66 4.30
CA PRO A 193 -14.97 16.96 5.71
C PRO A 193 -14.04 15.95 6.39
N ARG A 194 -13.23 16.41 7.34
CA ARG A 194 -12.34 15.57 8.14
C ARG A 194 -11.42 14.66 7.29
N THR A 195 -10.96 15.16 6.15
CA THR A 195 -10.15 14.39 5.21
C THR A 195 -9.05 15.27 4.66
N SER A 196 -7.84 14.75 4.65
CA SER A 196 -6.66 15.41 4.10
C SER A 196 -5.89 14.49 3.16
N LEU A 197 -5.09 15.08 2.28
CA LEU A 197 -4.16 14.38 1.40
C LEU A 197 -2.76 14.98 1.59
N ILE A 198 -1.80 14.09 1.82
CA ILE A 198 -0.38 14.40 1.89
C ILE A 198 0.29 13.74 0.68
N THR A 199 1.05 14.54 -0.07
CA THR A 199 1.77 14.05 -1.25
C THR A 199 3.03 14.87 -1.50
N ARG A 200 3.87 14.44 -2.46
CA ARG A 200 5.04 15.22 -2.87
C ARG A 200 4.62 16.46 -3.64
N LEU A 201 5.28 17.58 -3.33
CA LEU A 201 5.19 18.82 -4.07
C LEU A 201 6.45 19.00 -4.90
N ARG A 202 6.32 19.51 -6.12
CA ARG A 202 7.48 19.87 -6.94
C ARG A 202 8.15 21.11 -6.36
N LEU A 203 9.47 21.18 -6.41
CA LEU A 203 10.22 22.33 -5.90
C LEU A 203 9.98 23.61 -6.74
N ASP A 204 9.65 23.45 -8.03
CA ASP A 204 9.30 24.54 -8.95
C ASP A 204 7.80 24.91 -8.95
N ALA A 205 7.00 24.38 -7.98
CA ALA A 205 5.58 24.64 -7.89
C ALA A 205 5.27 26.14 -7.76
N ALA A 206 4.26 26.62 -8.51
CA ALA A 206 3.84 28.01 -8.48
C ALA A 206 2.97 28.31 -7.24
N LEU A 207 3.59 28.77 -6.19
CA LEU A 207 2.97 29.12 -4.91
C LEU A 207 2.68 30.62 -4.83
N TYR A 208 1.60 30.95 -4.12
CA TYR A 208 1.10 32.30 -3.97
C TYR A 208 0.67 32.56 -2.53
N ASP A 209 0.62 33.82 -2.13
CA ASP A 209 -0.01 34.24 -0.90
C ASP A 209 -1.52 34.02 -0.96
N PRO A 210 -2.19 33.85 0.18
CA PRO A 210 -3.64 33.91 0.24
C PRO A 210 -4.18 35.22 -0.34
N VAL A 211 -5.40 35.19 -0.86
CA VAL A 211 -6.06 36.40 -1.34
C VAL A 211 -6.28 37.36 -0.17
N PRO A 212 -5.83 38.60 -0.24
CA PRO A 212 -6.16 39.59 0.79
C PRO A 212 -7.67 39.83 0.87
N PRO A 213 -8.22 40.18 2.04
CA PRO A 213 -9.62 40.52 2.19
C PRO A 213 -10.04 41.57 1.17
N ARG A 214 -11.18 41.36 0.52
CA ARG A 214 -11.69 42.29 -0.49
C ARG A 214 -12.48 43.40 0.22
N GLU A 215 -12.17 44.65 -0.09
CA GLU A 215 -12.96 45.79 0.37
C GLU A 215 -14.35 45.78 -0.26
N PRO A 216 -15.41 46.07 0.50
CA PRO A 216 -16.76 46.20 -0.04
C PRO A 216 -16.80 47.28 -1.17
N GLY A 217 -17.48 46.99 -2.28
CA GLY A 217 -17.60 47.92 -3.41
C GLY A 217 -16.46 47.89 -4.42
N THR A 218 -15.41 47.10 -4.23
CA THR A 218 -14.32 46.98 -5.22
C THR A 218 -14.85 46.43 -6.55
N PRO A 219 -14.72 47.12 -7.68
CA PRO A 219 -15.22 46.66 -8.98
C PRO A 219 -14.36 45.51 -9.53
N GLY A 220 -14.96 44.70 -10.42
CA GLY A 220 -14.28 43.64 -11.16
C GLY A 220 -14.37 42.23 -10.52
N ARG A 221 -13.80 41.24 -11.22
CA ARG A 221 -13.79 39.85 -10.78
C ARG A 221 -12.89 39.66 -9.53
N PRO A 222 -13.33 38.92 -8.51
CA PRO A 222 -12.50 38.61 -7.35
C PRO A 222 -11.17 37.95 -7.77
N ARG A 223 -10.08 38.33 -7.11
CA ARG A 223 -8.78 37.67 -7.29
C ARG A 223 -8.86 36.26 -6.77
N LEU A 224 -8.18 35.31 -7.43
CA LEU A 224 -8.12 33.91 -7.00
C LEU A 224 -6.85 33.60 -6.18
N LYS A 225 -5.88 34.50 -6.17
CA LYS A 225 -4.57 34.34 -5.53
C LYS A 225 -3.96 35.70 -5.19
N GLY A 226 -3.08 35.72 -4.20
CA GLY A 226 -2.28 36.87 -3.81
C GLY A 226 -1.01 37.04 -4.65
N LYS A 227 0.05 37.58 -4.06
CA LYS A 227 1.37 37.76 -4.67
C LYS A 227 2.02 36.37 -4.89
N ARG A 228 2.79 36.28 -5.99
CA ARG A 228 3.58 35.07 -6.24
C ARG A 228 4.74 34.99 -5.24
N ARG A 229 4.93 33.81 -4.64
CA ARG A 229 6.05 33.49 -3.75
C ARG A 229 7.27 33.00 -4.54
N PRO A 230 8.47 33.06 -3.95
CA PRO A 230 9.63 32.32 -4.46
C PRO A 230 9.30 30.84 -4.65
N THR A 231 9.98 30.16 -5.57
CA THR A 231 9.90 28.70 -5.69
C THR A 231 10.57 28.04 -4.49
N LEU A 232 10.20 26.79 -4.17
CA LEU A 232 10.86 26.08 -3.09
C LEU A 232 12.35 25.79 -3.38
N GLU A 233 12.75 25.79 -4.65
CA GLU A 233 14.16 25.77 -5.05
C GLU A 233 14.87 27.05 -4.60
N ALA A 234 14.24 28.21 -4.77
CA ALA A 234 14.78 29.49 -4.32
C ALA A 234 14.82 29.57 -2.78
N VAL A 235 13.78 29.10 -2.09
CA VAL A 235 13.77 28.99 -0.62
C VAL A 235 14.88 28.07 -0.10
N LEU A 236 15.16 26.96 -0.82
CA LEU A 236 16.25 26.04 -0.48
C LEU A 236 17.64 26.68 -0.60
N ALA A 237 17.80 27.57 -1.58
CA ALA A 237 19.07 28.26 -1.87
C ALA A 237 19.25 29.57 -1.08
N ASP A 238 18.26 30.00 -0.31
CA ASP A 238 18.26 31.22 0.46
C ASP A 238 18.87 30.96 1.84
N ASP A 239 19.97 31.65 2.16
CA ASP A 239 20.69 31.52 3.44
C ASP A 239 19.88 32.06 4.62
N ASP A 240 18.91 32.93 4.40
CA ASP A 240 18.00 33.47 5.41
C ASP A 240 16.84 32.53 5.73
N THR A 241 16.74 31.37 5.06
CA THR A 241 15.67 30.39 5.35
C THR A 241 15.84 29.78 6.73
N GLU A 242 14.83 29.92 7.58
CA GLU A 242 14.79 29.32 8.91
C GLU A 242 14.53 27.80 8.82
N TRP A 243 15.46 27.00 9.30
CA TRP A 243 15.37 25.55 9.35
C TRP A 243 15.16 25.05 10.76
N THR A 244 14.23 24.10 10.91
CA THR A 244 13.98 23.40 12.19
C THR A 244 14.43 21.95 12.03
N THR A 245 15.20 21.45 13.00
CA THR A 245 15.61 20.04 13.04
C THR A 245 14.48 19.18 13.63
N LEU A 246 14.13 18.10 12.93
CA LEU A 246 13.18 17.08 13.36
C LEU A 246 13.82 15.72 13.35
N THR A 247 13.55 14.91 14.38
CA THR A 247 13.92 13.50 14.44
C THR A 247 12.70 12.65 14.08
N ILE A 248 12.82 11.84 13.03
CA ILE A 248 11.79 10.90 12.61
C ILE A 248 12.21 9.48 13.02
N ASP A 249 11.48 8.87 13.95
CA ASP A 249 11.87 7.60 14.59
C ASP A 249 12.00 6.42 13.62
N GLN A 250 11.19 6.39 12.58
CA GLN A 250 11.18 5.32 11.58
C GLN A 250 11.30 5.89 10.16
N TRP A 251 12.51 6.18 9.74
CA TRP A 251 12.79 6.66 8.39
C TRP A 251 12.94 5.48 7.42
N TYR A 252 11.91 5.23 6.60
CA TYR A 252 11.93 4.16 5.58
C TYR A 252 12.43 2.79 6.10
N SER A 253 12.14 2.46 7.35
CA SER A 253 12.61 1.25 8.06
C SER A 253 14.11 1.20 8.40
N GLU A 254 14.84 2.31 8.27
CA GLU A 254 16.28 2.41 8.59
C GLU A 254 16.56 2.85 10.04
N GLY A 255 15.52 3.10 10.84
CA GLY A 255 15.64 3.64 12.20
C GLY A 255 15.50 5.16 12.26
N PRO A 256 15.85 5.79 13.40
CA PRO A 256 15.70 7.23 13.59
C PRO A 256 16.59 8.04 12.64
N ARG A 257 16.06 9.15 12.13
CA ARG A 257 16.80 10.09 11.29
C ARG A 257 16.49 11.52 11.61
N GLU A 258 17.53 12.31 11.76
CA GLU A 258 17.43 13.77 11.83
C GLU A 258 17.38 14.36 10.42
N VAL A 259 16.45 15.27 10.21
CA VAL A 259 16.25 16.04 8.99
C VAL A 259 15.99 17.49 9.34
N GLU A 260 16.32 18.40 8.44
CA GLU A 260 15.97 19.80 8.57
C GLU A 260 14.76 20.13 7.69
N VAL A 261 13.82 20.88 8.26
CA VAL A 261 12.58 21.27 7.59
C VAL A 261 12.34 22.76 7.63
N ALA A 262 11.84 23.32 6.54
CA ALA A 262 11.21 24.63 6.48
C ALA A 262 9.75 24.44 6.06
N THR A 263 8.82 25.19 6.64
CA THR A 263 7.38 25.01 6.38
C THR A 263 6.65 26.33 6.43
N ASP A 264 5.63 26.45 5.60
CA ASP A 264 4.65 27.53 5.65
C ASP A 264 3.36 27.12 4.92
N THR A 265 2.36 27.99 4.93
CA THR A 265 1.13 27.82 4.17
C THR A 265 1.17 28.67 2.92
N ALA A 266 0.60 28.16 1.82
CA ALA A 266 0.53 28.87 0.56
C ALA A 266 -0.70 28.46 -0.24
N VAL A 267 -1.00 29.19 -1.30
CA VAL A 267 -1.99 28.79 -2.30
C VAL A 267 -1.26 28.24 -3.52
N TRP A 268 -1.45 26.96 -3.80
CA TRP A 268 -0.97 26.37 -5.04
C TRP A 268 -2.00 26.60 -6.16
N TYR A 269 -1.53 27.22 -7.25
CA TYR A 269 -2.40 27.59 -8.35
C TYR A 269 -1.74 27.38 -9.70
N HIS A 270 -2.52 26.89 -10.65
CA HIS A 270 -2.20 26.85 -12.07
C HIS A 270 -3.37 27.42 -12.88
N THR A 271 -3.06 28.11 -13.98
CA THR A 271 -4.07 28.72 -14.85
C THR A 271 -5.13 27.71 -15.29
N GLY A 272 -6.39 28.05 -15.15
CA GLY A 272 -7.53 27.19 -15.51
C GLY A 272 -7.93 26.16 -14.43
N LYS A 273 -7.25 26.15 -13.28
CA LYS A 273 -7.57 25.28 -12.14
C LYS A 273 -8.07 26.09 -10.95
N ALA A 274 -8.75 25.43 -10.01
CA ALA A 274 -9.10 26.02 -8.72
C ALA A 274 -7.82 26.26 -7.90
N PRO A 275 -7.72 27.38 -7.15
CA PRO A 275 -6.65 27.58 -6.19
C PRO A 275 -6.82 26.64 -5.01
N VAL A 276 -5.73 26.03 -4.54
CA VAL A 276 -5.73 25.08 -3.41
C VAL A 276 -4.83 25.61 -2.31
N ALA A 277 -5.37 25.85 -1.14
CA ALA A 277 -4.59 26.20 0.04
C ALA A 277 -3.86 24.95 0.54
N ILE A 278 -2.56 25.06 0.77
CA ILE A 278 -1.72 23.94 1.22
C ILE A 278 -0.79 24.40 2.34
N ARG A 279 -0.45 23.46 3.23
CA ARG A 279 0.80 23.55 4.00
C ARG A 279 1.86 22.77 3.25
N TRP A 280 3.00 23.42 2.99
CA TRP A 280 4.15 22.76 2.40
C TRP A 280 5.23 22.53 3.46
N VAL A 281 6.02 21.49 3.28
CA VAL A 281 7.19 21.14 4.09
C VAL A 281 8.34 20.86 3.14
N LEU A 282 9.35 21.72 3.16
CA LEU A 282 10.61 21.52 2.44
C LEU A 282 11.57 20.78 3.37
N ILE A 283 12.26 19.77 2.85
CA ILE A 283 13.04 18.83 3.63
C ILE A 283 14.42 18.73 3.00
N ARG A 284 15.47 18.87 3.83
CA ARG A 284 16.84 18.54 3.47
C ARG A 284 17.51 17.64 4.50
N ASP A 285 18.49 16.89 4.07
CA ASP A 285 19.34 16.09 4.97
C ASP A 285 20.61 16.87 5.27
N PRO A 286 20.93 17.19 6.52
CA PRO A 286 22.18 17.85 6.88
C PRO A 286 23.44 17.08 6.45
N GLN A 287 23.29 15.76 6.23
CA GLN A 287 24.39 14.88 5.80
C GLN A 287 24.34 14.56 4.29
N GLU A 288 23.45 15.22 3.53
CA GLU A 288 23.30 15.07 2.06
C GLU A 288 23.07 13.65 1.55
N ARG A 289 22.55 12.74 2.38
CA ARG A 289 22.29 11.33 2.03
C ARG A 289 21.13 11.17 1.03
N PHE A 290 20.25 12.17 0.93
CA PHE A 290 19.20 12.23 -0.08
C PHE A 290 19.02 13.67 -0.61
N LYS A 291 18.45 13.77 -1.81
CA LYS A 291 18.17 15.07 -2.44
C LYS A 291 17.04 15.79 -1.70
N PRO A 292 17.11 17.13 -1.57
CA PRO A 292 16.02 17.92 -1.04
C PRO A 292 14.69 17.60 -1.73
N GLN A 293 13.61 17.57 -0.97
CA GLN A 293 12.27 17.29 -1.46
C GLN A 293 11.24 18.12 -0.71
N ALA A 294 10.07 18.31 -1.31
CA ALA A 294 8.97 18.97 -0.65
C ALA A 294 7.74 18.08 -0.59
N LEU A 295 6.99 18.20 0.51
CA LEU A 295 5.68 17.60 0.72
C LEU A 295 4.63 18.71 0.80
N LEU A 296 3.38 18.36 0.54
CA LEU A 296 2.23 19.19 0.83
C LEU A 296 1.19 18.42 1.64
N SER A 297 0.42 19.15 2.44
CA SER A 297 -0.84 18.70 3.04
C SER A 297 -1.96 19.65 2.65
N THR A 298 -3.15 19.09 2.37
CA THR A 298 -4.38 19.88 2.16
C THR A 298 -5.00 20.36 3.47
N ASN A 299 -4.56 19.86 4.63
CA ASN A 299 -4.91 20.38 5.94
C ASN A 299 -3.78 21.32 6.42
N LEU A 300 -4.13 22.57 6.69
CA LEU A 300 -3.17 23.61 7.08
C LEU A 300 -2.69 23.48 8.53
N ASP A 301 -3.42 22.74 9.36
CA ASP A 301 -3.13 22.57 10.80
C ASP A 301 -2.18 21.39 11.07
N HIS A 302 -1.88 20.55 10.06
CA HIS A 302 -0.92 19.48 10.23
C HIS A 302 0.47 20.02 10.51
N THR A 303 1.13 19.50 11.55
CA THR A 303 2.53 19.85 11.84
C THR A 303 3.47 19.24 10.79
N SER A 304 4.67 19.79 10.65
CA SER A 304 5.72 19.23 9.79
C SER A 304 6.05 17.79 10.17
N GLU A 305 6.08 17.48 11.47
CA GLU A 305 6.32 16.14 12.00
C GLU A 305 5.24 15.15 11.56
N HIS A 306 3.94 15.50 11.70
CA HIS A 306 2.84 14.67 11.24
C HIS A 306 2.93 14.39 9.72
N ILE A 307 3.14 15.45 8.92
CA ILE A 307 3.24 15.32 7.45
C ILE A 307 4.38 14.38 7.08
N LEU A 308 5.53 14.54 7.72
CA LEU A 308 6.72 13.75 7.42
C LEU A 308 6.57 12.30 7.86
N THR A 309 6.19 12.09 9.14
CA THR A 309 6.01 10.75 9.73
C THR A 309 4.98 9.94 8.93
N TRP A 310 3.83 10.54 8.59
CA TRP A 310 2.81 9.82 7.84
C TRP A 310 3.24 9.54 6.39
N PHE A 311 3.93 10.48 5.74
CA PHE A 311 4.41 10.28 4.39
C PHE A 311 5.45 9.15 4.29
N VAL A 312 6.37 9.06 5.24
CA VAL A 312 7.39 7.99 5.30
C VAL A 312 6.73 6.61 5.46
N ARG A 313 5.62 6.50 6.21
CA ARG A 313 4.86 5.25 6.34
C ARG A 313 4.39 4.68 4.98
N ARG A 314 4.22 5.52 3.96
CA ARG A 314 3.79 5.09 2.61
C ARG A 314 4.70 4.01 2.02
N TRP A 315 6.00 4.05 2.30
CA TRP A 315 6.96 3.06 1.80
C TRP A 315 6.56 1.61 2.14
N THR A 316 5.89 1.41 3.25
CA THR A 316 5.42 0.07 3.66
C THR A 316 4.42 -0.56 2.70
N MET A 317 3.78 0.23 1.82
CA MET A 317 2.89 -0.29 0.77
C MET A 317 3.68 -1.07 -0.29
N GLU A 318 4.87 -0.59 -0.66
CA GLU A 318 5.75 -1.28 -1.60
C GLU A 318 6.20 -2.63 -1.03
N VAL A 319 6.53 -2.67 0.26
CA VAL A 319 6.84 -3.91 1.00
C VAL A 319 5.63 -4.86 0.99
N THR A 320 4.41 -4.36 1.24
CA THR A 320 3.20 -5.18 1.21
C THR A 320 2.94 -5.79 -0.18
N PHE A 321 3.16 -5.03 -1.25
CA PHE A 321 3.06 -5.58 -2.61
C PHE A 321 4.11 -6.64 -2.89
N GLU A 322 5.34 -6.48 -2.38
CA GLU A 322 6.41 -7.48 -2.50
C GLU A 322 6.06 -8.76 -1.75
N GLU A 323 5.66 -8.66 -0.50
CA GLU A 323 5.23 -9.79 0.34
C GLU A 323 4.02 -10.53 -0.27
N ALA A 324 3.05 -9.80 -0.83
CA ALA A 324 1.91 -10.42 -1.51
C ALA A 324 2.33 -11.21 -2.77
N ARG A 325 3.36 -10.74 -3.49
CA ARG A 325 3.96 -11.49 -4.62
C ARG A 325 4.74 -12.71 -4.14
N ALA A 326 5.50 -12.56 -3.07
CA ALA A 326 6.36 -13.62 -2.53
C ALA A 326 5.52 -14.75 -1.90
N HIS A 327 4.48 -14.42 -1.13
CA HIS A 327 3.83 -15.37 -0.23
C HIS A 327 2.36 -15.67 -0.55
N LEU A 328 1.64 -14.76 -1.23
CA LEU A 328 0.19 -14.94 -1.50
C LEU A 328 -0.11 -15.28 -2.96
N GLY A 329 0.90 -15.47 -3.79
CA GLY A 329 0.73 -15.88 -5.18
C GLY A 329 0.19 -14.76 -6.10
N MET A 330 0.35 -13.49 -5.75
CA MET A 330 0.10 -12.39 -6.67
C MET A 330 1.01 -12.53 -7.90
N GLU A 331 0.48 -12.28 -9.10
CA GLU A 331 1.10 -12.52 -10.42
C GLU A 331 1.17 -14.00 -10.87
N THR A 332 0.76 -14.96 -10.05
CA THR A 332 0.70 -16.37 -10.43
C THR A 332 -0.68 -16.80 -10.93
N GLN A 333 -1.69 -15.96 -10.75
CA GLN A 333 -3.07 -16.24 -11.13
C GLN A 333 -3.19 -16.45 -12.65
N ARG A 334 -4.05 -17.41 -13.04
CA ARG A 334 -4.28 -17.75 -14.45
C ARG A 334 -5.70 -17.46 -14.96
N GLN A 335 -6.54 -16.87 -14.12
CA GLN A 335 -7.92 -16.51 -14.49
C GLN A 335 -7.91 -15.49 -15.63
N TRP A 336 -8.86 -15.65 -16.55
CA TRP A 336 -9.12 -14.75 -17.67
C TRP A 336 -10.55 -14.19 -17.67
N ASN A 337 -11.42 -14.73 -16.82
CA ASN A 337 -12.77 -14.23 -16.63
C ASN A 337 -12.75 -12.88 -15.91
N ASP A 338 -13.50 -11.89 -16.44
CA ASP A 338 -13.50 -10.52 -15.94
C ASP A 338 -13.92 -10.44 -14.44
N HIS A 339 -14.91 -11.24 -14.00
CA HIS A 339 -15.32 -11.31 -12.60
C HIS A 339 -14.24 -11.91 -11.69
N ALA A 340 -13.62 -13.00 -12.11
CA ALA A 340 -12.56 -13.64 -11.36
C ALA A 340 -11.34 -12.72 -11.23
N ILE A 341 -10.98 -12.02 -12.30
CA ILE A 341 -9.89 -11.02 -12.28
C ILE A 341 -10.22 -9.92 -11.27
N ALA A 342 -11.41 -9.30 -11.37
CA ALA A 342 -11.82 -8.19 -10.52
C ALA A 342 -11.88 -8.54 -9.01
N ARG A 343 -11.88 -9.83 -8.65
CA ARG A 343 -11.99 -10.31 -7.27
C ARG A 343 -10.71 -10.97 -6.72
N SER A 344 -9.93 -11.65 -7.58
CA SER A 344 -8.78 -12.45 -7.11
C SER A 344 -7.67 -11.60 -6.52
N THR A 345 -7.19 -10.59 -7.21
CA THR A 345 -6.10 -9.74 -6.69
C THR A 345 -6.53 -8.91 -5.48
N PRO A 346 -7.73 -8.27 -5.46
CA PRO A 346 -8.23 -7.66 -4.24
C PRO A 346 -8.36 -8.63 -3.06
N ALA A 347 -8.81 -9.89 -3.32
CA ALA A 347 -8.91 -10.90 -2.26
C ALA A 347 -7.53 -11.31 -1.71
N LEU A 348 -6.52 -11.48 -2.58
CA LEU A 348 -5.15 -11.80 -2.14
C LEU A 348 -4.53 -10.67 -1.31
N LEU A 349 -4.71 -9.42 -1.73
CA LEU A 349 -4.24 -8.27 -0.96
C LEU A 349 -5.00 -8.15 0.37
N SER A 350 -6.32 -8.34 0.38
CA SER A 350 -7.10 -8.39 1.63
C SER A 350 -6.69 -9.54 2.56
N LEU A 351 -6.24 -10.66 2.00
CA LEU A 351 -5.74 -11.79 2.78
C LEU A 351 -4.49 -11.43 3.58
N PHE A 352 -3.62 -10.57 3.06
CA PHE A 352 -2.50 -10.01 3.83
C PHE A 352 -2.99 -9.38 5.14
N SER A 353 -3.99 -8.53 5.06
CA SER A 353 -4.58 -7.85 6.23
C SER A 353 -5.29 -8.81 7.18
N ILE A 354 -6.00 -9.81 6.65
CA ILE A 354 -6.67 -10.84 7.46
C ILE A 354 -5.64 -11.68 8.21
N ILE A 355 -4.57 -12.11 7.57
CA ILE A 355 -3.48 -12.88 8.22
C ILE A 355 -2.84 -12.05 9.32
N THR A 356 -2.53 -10.76 9.05
CA THR A 356 -1.95 -9.86 10.04
C THR A 356 -2.86 -9.68 11.25
N LEU A 357 -4.16 -9.44 11.01
CA LEU A 357 -5.15 -9.30 12.07
C LEU A 357 -5.30 -10.59 12.89
N THR A 358 -5.36 -11.74 12.22
CA THR A 358 -5.45 -13.05 12.91
C THR A 358 -4.20 -13.31 13.75
N ALA A 359 -3.01 -13.04 13.22
CA ALA A 359 -1.76 -13.16 13.96
C ALA A 359 -1.75 -12.26 15.20
N HIS A 360 -2.21 -10.99 15.04
CA HIS A 360 -2.33 -10.07 16.16
C HIS A 360 -3.22 -10.63 17.28
N LEU A 361 -4.41 -11.10 16.96
CA LEU A 361 -5.35 -11.69 17.93
C LEU A 361 -4.81 -12.98 18.58
N LEU A 362 -4.02 -13.79 17.86
CA LEU A 362 -3.38 -14.98 18.42
C LEU A 362 -2.25 -14.61 19.39
N ILE A 363 -1.48 -13.59 19.08
CA ILE A 363 -0.39 -13.08 19.93
C ILE A 363 -0.95 -12.46 21.21
N GLU A 364 -2.04 -11.71 21.15
CA GLU A 364 -2.76 -11.21 22.34
C GLU A 364 -3.24 -12.34 23.25
N LYS A 365 -3.53 -13.53 22.70
CA LYS A 365 -3.87 -14.74 23.45
C LYS A 365 -2.65 -15.55 23.94
N GLY A 366 -1.44 -15.01 23.79
CA GLY A 366 -0.21 -15.62 24.29
C GLY A 366 0.57 -16.47 23.27
N ALA A 367 0.18 -16.47 21.98
CA ALA A 367 0.98 -17.16 20.96
C ALA A 367 2.27 -16.38 20.64
N SER A 368 3.37 -17.08 20.32
CA SER A 368 4.62 -16.48 19.89
C SER A 368 4.68 -16.35 18.36
N ALA A 369 4.97 -15.15 17.86
CA ALA A 369 5.14 -14.93 16.43
C ALA A 369 6.55 -15.25 15.91
N VAL A 370 7.55 -15.32 16.80
CA VAL A 370 8.94 -15.45 16.40
C VAL A 370 9.43 -16.89 16.54
N ARG A 371 9.95 -17.43 15.44
CA ARG A 371 10.75 -18.64 15.46
C ARG A 371 12.19 -18.28 15.86
N SER A 372 12.60 -18.69 17.06
CA SER A 372 14.01 -18.65 17.44
C SER A 372 14.72 -19.86 16.83
N THR A 373 15.79 -19.63 16.05
CA THR A 373 16.69 -20.69 15.61
C THR A 373 18.01 -20.56 16.35
N ALA A 374 18.72 -21.70 16.59
CA ALA A 374 20.00 -21.72 17.31
C ALA A 374 21.07 -20.81 16.68
N TRP A 375 20.94 -20.50 15.38
CA TRP A 375 21.94 -19.77 14.59
C TRP A 375 21.55 -18.32 14.28
N TYR A 376 20.29 -17.95 14.45
CA TYR A 376 19.78 -16.63 14.12
C TYR A 376 18.66 -16.23 15.07
N ALA A 377 18.95 -15.29 15.95
CA ALA A 377 17.95 -14.63 16.78
C ALA A 377 17.24 -13.54 15.96
N LYS A 378 16.03 -13.84 15.49
CA LYS A 378 15.22 -12.88 14.76
C LYS A 378 14.60 -11.89 15.74
N THR A 379 14.98 -10.63 15.63
CA THR A 379 14.51 -9.57 16.55
C THR A 379 13.14 -9.01 16.18
N GLN A 380 12.76 -9.07 14.89
CA GLN A 380 11.49 -8.53 14.39
C GLN A 380 10.75 -9.54 13.54
N PRO A 381 9.49 -9.86 13.89
CA PRO A 381 8.65 -10.71 13.08
C PRO A 381 8.40 -10.13 11.68
N THR A 382 8.27 -11.00 10.68
CA THR A 382 7.94 -10.66 9.30
C THR A 382 6.56 -11.20 8.94
N PHE A 383 6.07 -10.88 7.76
CA PHE A 383 4.81 -11.42 7.27
C PHE A 383 4.83 -12.95 7.12
N SER A 384 5.98 -13.54 6.77
CA SER A 384 6.11 -15.00 6.73
C SER A 384 5.95 -15.65 8.11
N ASP A 385 6.33 -14.98 9.21
CA ASP A 385 6.09 -15.48 10.57
C ASP A 385 4.61 -15.41 10.92
N ALA A 386 3.91 -14.32 10.52
CA ALA A 386 2.46 -14.22 10.68
C ALA A 386 1.73 -15.32 9.91
N ILE A 387 2.14 -15.63 8.68
CA ILE A 387 1.59 -16.74 7.90
C ILE A 387 1.81 -18.07 8.64
N ALA A 388 3.02 -18.33 9.12
CA ALA A 388 3.36 -19.57 9.81
C ALA A 388 2.52 -19.75 11.09
N LEU A 389 2.36 -18.69 11.89
CA LEU A 389 1.54 -18.68 13.09
C LEU A 389 0.08 -19.01 12.77
N VAL A 390 -0.50 -18.34 11.78
CA VAL A 390 -1.90 -18.59 11.38
C VAL A 390 -2.08 -19.99 10.80
N ARG A 391 -1.15 -20.49 9.97
CA ARG A 391 -1.18 -21.86 9.45
C ARG A 391 -1.15 -22.88 10.58
N ARG A 392 -0.23 -22.71 11.53
CA ARG A 392 -0.13 -23.60 12.70
C ARG A 392 -1.46 -23.66 13.47
N HIS A 393 -2.05 -22.52 13.77
CA HIS A 393 -3.33 -22.43 14.44
C HIS A 393 -4.47 -23.13 13.67
N LEU A 394 -4.56 -22.92 12.35
CA LEU A 394 -5.56 -23.57 11.52
C LEU A 394 -5.39 -25.10 11.49
N TRP A 395 -4.17 -25.59 11.42
CA TRP A 395 -3.91 -27.04 11.39
C TRP A 395 -4.18 -27.72 12.73
N ASP A 396 -3.84 -27.07 13.84
CA ASP A 396 -4.20 -27.60 15.19
C ASP A 396 -5.71 -27.81 15.31
N HIS A 397 -6.53 -26.92 14.73
CA HIS A 397 -7.99 -27.06 14.75
C HIS A 397 -8.50 -28.15 13.80
N ILE A 398 -7.92 -28.32 12.63
CA ILE A 398 -8.34 -29.32 11.63
C ILE A 398 -8.08 -30.75 12.16
N HIS A 399 -6.95 -30.96 12.80
CA HIS A 399 -6.60 -32.28 13.32
C HIS A 399 -7.55 -32.79 14.43
N PHE A 400 -8.11 -31.92 15.25
CA PHE A 400 -9.06 -32.28 16.30
C PHE A 400 -10.47 -32.60 15.79
N SER A 401 -10.84 -32.10 14.61
CA SER A 401 -12.20 -32.24 14.07
C SER A 401 -12.42 -33.47 13.17
N THR A 402 -11.36 -34.12 12.69
CA THR A 402 -11.43 -35.19 11.68
C THR A 402 -11.16 -36.60 12.21
N SER A 403 -10.77 -36.75 13.45
CA SER A 403 -10.37 -38.05 14.02
C SER A 403 -11.55 -38.88 14.54
N GLN A 404 -12.54 -39.20 13.69
CA GLN A 404 -13.59 -40.14 14.05
C GLN A 404 -13.29 -41.62 13.65
N GLN A 405 -12.15 -41.88 12.98
CA GLN A 405 -11.74 -43.26 12.63
C GLN A 405 -10.30 -43.51 13.12
N GLU A 406 -10.17 -44.33 14.12
CA GLU A 406 -8.91 -44.69 14.83
C GLU A 406 -7.86 -45.38 13.93
N THR A 407 -8.23 -45.89 12.76
CA THR A 407 -7.35 -46.64 11.85
C THR A 407 -6.33 -45.78 11.08
N ASP A 408 -6.55 -44.46 10.99
CA ASP A 408 -5.68 -43.57 10.22
C ASP A 408 -4.77 -42.70 11.10
N ILE A 409 -4.66 -43.00 12.40
CA ILE A 409 -3.84 -42.22 13.33
C ILE A 409 -2.47 -42.86 13.52
N VAL A 410 -1.43 -42.09 13.23
CA VAL A 410 -0.03 -42.43 13.52
C VAL A 410 0.41 -41.69 14.79
N LYS A 411 0.82 -42.43 15.81
CA LYS A 411 1.39 -41.84 17.04
C LYS A 411 2.85 -41.51 16.79
N ILE A 412 3.21 -40.23 16.88
CA ILE A 412 4.58 -39.72 16.75
C ILE A 412 5.00 -39.00 18.04
N PRO A 413 6.31 -38.99 18.39
CA PRO A 413 6.79 -38.24 19.54
C PRO A 413 6.45 -36.76 19.39
N ARG A 414 6.01 -36.10 20.47
CA ARG A 414 5.61 -34.68 20.44
C ARG A 414 6.71 -33.76 19.88
N ALA A 415 7.97 -34.00 20.24
CA ALA A 415 9.10 -33.23 19.73
C ALA A 415 9.28 -33.34 18.19
N LEU A 416 8.97 -34.54 17.63
CA LEU A 416 8.99 -34.73 16.18
C LEU A 416 7.82 -34.02 15.51
N PHE A 417 6.61 -34.14 16.11
CA PHE A 417 5.41 -33.44 15.64
C PHE A 417 5.63 -31.91 15.58
N GLU A 418 6.16 -31.30 16.65
CA GLU A 418 6.45 -29.88 16.72
C GLU A 418 7.45 -29.45 15.61
N ARG A 419 8.50 -30.25 15.36
CA ARG A 419 9.44 -30.00 14.26
C ARG A 419 8.77 -30.08 12.88
N LEU A 420 7.93 -31.08 12.67
CA LEU A 420 7.18 -31.23 11.41
C LEU A 420 6.24 -30.05 11.21
N MET A 421 5.50 -29.65 12.25
CA MET A 421 4.60 -28.50 12.21
C MET A 421 5.36 -27.21 11.90
N ASP A 422 6.54 -26.98 12.48
CA ASP A 422 7.39 -25.84 12.16
C ASP A 422 7.82 -25.84 10.69
N VAL A 423 8.31 -26.96 10.17
CA VAL A 423 8.74 -27.06 8.78
C VAL A 423 7.59 -26.80 7.81
N ILE A 424 6.44 -27.42 8.05
CA ILE A 424 5.26 -27.27 7.17
C ILE A 424 4.66 -25.85 7.27
N SER A 425 4.67 -25.22 8.46
CA SER A 425 4.14 -23.88 8.65
C SER A 425 4.90 -22.82 7.86
N TYR A 426 6.22 -23.00 7.71
CA TYR A 426 7.09 -22.12 6.90
C TYR A 426 7.27 -22.59 5.45
N ALA A 427 6.74 -23.76 5.08
CA ALA A 427 6.78 -24.18 3.68
C ALA A 427 5.96 -23.22 2.80
N ALA A 428 6.63 -22.63 1.79
CA ALA A 428 6.02 -21.69 0.86
C ALA A 428 5.29 -22.41 -0.29
#